data_8649b9f2f28865a912e3bed6e2ed0132
#
_entry.id   8649b9f2f28865a912e3bed6e2ed0132
#
_cell.length_a   1.000
_cell.length_b   1.000
_cell.length_c   1.000
_cell.angle_alpha   90.00
_cell.angle_beta   90.00
_cell.angle_gamma   90.00
#
_symmetry.space_group_name_H-M   'P 1'
#
loop_
_entity.id
_entity.type
_entity.pdbx_description
1 polymer ?
#
loop_
_entity_poly.entity_id
_entity_poly.type
_entity_poly.pdbx_seq_one_letter_code
_entity_poly.pdbx_strand_id
1 'polypeptide(L)' 'MELKEKVSAVIEAVRPALQGDGGDIELVDVLAEEKAVLVRLKGTCFGCPMSTFTIKGYVEQVMKEQVPEISEVRLVK' A
#
# COMPACT_ATOMS: atom_id res chain seq x y z
N MET A 1 -10.57 4.28 16.71
CA MET A 1 -10.32 4.58 15.30
C MET A 1 -10.42 3.31 14.48
N GLU A 2 -11.04 3.43 13.33
CA GLU A 2 -11.22 2.27 12.47
C GLU A 2 -9.93 1.89 11.77
N LEU A 3 -9.80 0.59 11.51
CA LEU A 3 -8.64 0.07 10.80
C LEU A 3 -8.45 0.75 9.44
N LYS A 4 -9.55 0.99 8.73
CA LYS A 4 -9.51 1.63 7.42
C LYS A 4 -8.90 3.03 7.49
N GLU A 5 -9.22 3.78 8.52
CA GLU A 5 -8.67 5.13 8.69
C GLU A 5 -7.16 5.08 8.93
N LYS A 6 -6.70 4.12 9.74
CA LYS A 6 -5.27 3.96 9.97
C LYS A 6 -4.55 3.59 8.70
N VAL A 7 -5.11 2.67 7.94
CA VAL A 7 -4.53 2.22 6.66
C VAL A 7 -4.51 3.37 5.67
N SER A 8 -5.60 4.12 5.58
CA SER A 8 -5.67 5.26 4.68
C SER A 8 -4.58 6.29 4.98
N ALA A 9 -4.33 6.54 6.27
CA ALA A 9 -3.27 7.47 6.67
C ALA A 9 -1.89 6.98 6.21
N VAL A 10 -1.64 5.68 6.30
CA VAL A 10 -0.38 5.11 5.83
C VAL A 10 -0.26 5.24 4.32
N ILE A 11 -1.33 4.96 3.59
CA ILE A 11 -1.33 5.10 2.12
C ILE A 11 -1.00 6.53 1.74
N GLU A 12 -1.62 7.51 2.39
CA GLU A 12 -1.33 8.92 2.11
C GLU A 12 0.13 9.27 2.43
N ALA A 13 0.69 8.65 3.47
CA ALA A 13 2.07 8.91 3.85
C ALA A 13 3.07 8.36 2.84
N VAL A 14 2.77 7.24 2.18
CA VAL A 14 3.69 6.65 1.21
C VAL A 14 3.52 7.19 -0.20
N ARG A 15 2.39 7.85 -0.50
CA ARG A 15 2.13 8.36 -1.84
C ARG A 15 3.20 9.32 -2.35
N PRO A 16 3.67 10.32 -1.56
CA PRO A 16 4.69 11.24 -2.06
C PRO A 16 5.96 10.54 -2.53
N ALA A 17 6.38 9.50 -1.83
CA ALA A 17 7.58 8.75 -2.21
C ALA A 17 7.38 8.06 -3.57
N LEU A 18 6.20 7.51 -3.80
CA LEU A 18 5.90 6.85 -5.07
C LEU A 18 5.71 7.85 -6.19
N GLN A 19 5.07 8.98 -5.91
CA GLN A 19 4.85 10.02 -6.90
C GLN A 19 6.15 10.63 -7.38
N GLY A 20 7.15 10.69 -6.51
CA GLY A 20 8.47 11.15 -6.89
C GLY A 20 9.13 10.31 -7.98
N ASP A 21 8.76 9.04 -8.06
CA ASP A 21 9.26 8.12 -9.08
C ASP A 21 8.32 8.01 -10.28
N GLY A 22 7.31 8.85 -10.33
CA GLY A 22 6.36 8.85 -11.43
C GLY A 22 5.20 7.88 -11.28
N GLY A 23 5.08 7.25 -10.10
CA GLY A 23 3.99 6.32 -9.83
C GLY A 23 3.02 6.87 -8.79
N ASP A 24 2.08 6.04 -8.39
CA ASP A 24 1.13 6.38 -7.35
C ASP A 24 0.55 5.09 -6.78
N ILE A 25 -0.16 5.22 -5.67
CA ILE A 25 -0.82 4.09 -5.03
C ILE A 25 -2.22 4.53 -4.60
N GLU A 26 -3.16 3.60 -4.73
CA GLU A 26 -4.54 3.85 -4.36
C GLU A 26 -5.01 2.74 -3.42
N LEU A 27 -5.68 3.14 -2.35
CA LEU A 27 -6.29 2.18 -1.44
C LEU A 27 -7.59 1.68 -2.07
N VAL A 28 -7.68 0.38 -2.30
CA VAL A 28 -8.87 -0.23 -2.90
C VAL A 28 -9.83 -0.68 -1.80
N ASP A 29 -9.32 -1.43 -0.83
CA ASP A 29 -10.17 -1.93 0.24
C ASP A 29 -9.31 -2.40 1.42
N VAL A 30 -9.96 -2.61 2.55
CA VAL A 30 -9.32 -3.15 3.75
C VAL A 30 -10.15 -4.34 4.21
N LEU A 31 -9.52 -5.49 4.27
CA LEU A 31 -10.17 -6.72 4.72
C LEU A 31 -9.82 -6.95 6.18
N ALA A 32 -10.63 -6.38 7.06
CA ALA A 32 -10.36 -6.43 8.50
C ALA A 32 -10.31 -7.86 9.04
N GLU A 33 -11.16 -8.74 8.53
CA GLU A 33 -11.19 -10.13 8.97
C GLU A 33 -9.92 -10.88 8.63
N GLU A 34 -9.37 -10.58 7.46
CA GLU A 34 -8.15 -11.24 6.98
C GLU A 34 -6.90 -10.45 7.34
N LYS A 35 -7.07 -9.26 7.90
CA LYS A 35 -5.95 -8.39 8.23
C LYS A 35 -5.12 -8.05 6.99
N ALA A 36 -5.79 -7.88 5.86
CA ALA A 36 -5.15 -7.62 4.58
C ALA A 36 -5.60 -6.27 4.03
N VAL A 37 -4.74 -5.65 3.25
CA VAL A 37 -5.03 -4.38 2.59
C VAL A 37 -4.90 -4.58 1.09
N LEU A 38 -5.90 -4.13 0.35
CA LEU A 38 -5.88 -4.18 -1.11
C LEU A 38 -5.50 -2.81 -1.65
N VAL A 39 -4.45 -2.77 -2.43
CA VAL A 39 -3.97 -1.52 -3.02
C VAL A 39 -3.75 -1.71 -4.52
N ARG A 40 -3.82 -0.61 -5.24
CA ARG A 40 -3.57 -0.59 -6.67
C ARG A 40 -2.42 0.37 -6.96
N LEU A 41 -1.45 -0.09 -7.72
CA LEU A 41 -0.35 0.77 -8.15
C LEU A 41 -0.70 1.40 -9.49
N LYS A 42 -0.28 2.64 -9.69
CA LYS A 42 -0.54 3.40 -10.92
C LYS A 42 0.74 3.99 -11.45
N GLY A 43 0.71 4.41 -12.70
CA GLY A 43 1.83 5.08 -13.34
C GLY A 43 2.96 4.11 -13.66
N THR A 44 4.19 4.61 -13.60
CA THR A 44 5.35 3.83 -13.98
C THR A 44 5.60 2.64 -13.06
N CYS A 45 5.06 2.68 -11.85
CA CYS A 45 5.20 1.57 -10.90
C CYS A 45 4.49 0.32 -11.38
N PHE A 46 3.45 0.48 -12.15
CA PHE A 46 2.60 -0.65 -12.56
C PHE A 46 3.26 -1.53 -13.61
N GLY A 47 4.04 -0.95 -14.49
CA GLY A 47 4.59 -1.68 -15.64
C GLY A 47 5.91 -2.40 -15.39
N CYS A 48 6.49 -2.27 -14.21
CA CYS A 48 7.81 -2.83 -13.93
C CYS A 48 7.72 -3.87 -12.80
N PRO A 49 7.94 -5.16 -13.08
CA PRO A 49 7.83 -6.19 -12.04
C PRO A 49 8.75 -5.96 -10.84
N MET A 50 9.98 -5.53 -11.09
CA MET A 50 10.91 -5.28 -9.99
C MET A 50 10.49 -4.09 -9.16
N SER A 51 10.04 -3.01 -9.78
CA SER A 51 9.54 -1.85 -9.06
C SER A 51 8.30 -2.22 -8.25
N THR A 52 7.41 -3.02 -8.82
CA THR A 52 6.21 -3.48 -8.11
C THR A 52 6.58 -4.25 -6.85
N PHE A 53 7.57 -5.14 -6.96
CA PHE A 53 8.04 -5.92 -5.83
C PHE A 53 8.63 -5.05 -4.74
N THR A 54 9.47 -4.10 -5.14
CA THR A 54 10.11 -3.19 -4.20
C THR A 54 9.08 -2.32 -3.48
N ILE A 55 8.13 -1.79 -4.24
CA ILE A 55 7.10 -0.92 -3.70
C ILE A 55 6.19 -1.69 -2.76
N LYS A 56 5.82 -2.91 -3.13
CA LYS A 56 5.00 -3.75 -2.25
C LYS A 56 5.71 -3.99 -0.93
N GLY A 57 6.98 -4.32 -0.97
CA GLY A 57 7.77 -4.53 0.24
C GLY A 57 7.84 -3.30 1.12
N TYR A 58 8.05 -2.14 0.49
CA TYR A 58 8.10 -0.88 1.22
C TYR A 58 6.74 -0.57 1.87
N VAL A 59 5.68 -0.65 1.10
CA VAL A 59 4.34 -0.36 1.62
C VAL A 59 3.97 -1.33 2.73
N GLU A 60 4.27 -2.61 2.54
CA GLU A 60 3.97 -3.61 3.54
C GLU A 60 4.75 -3.36 4.83
N GLN A 61 6.02 -3.00 4.72
CA GLN A 61 6.83 -2.70 5.87
C GLN A 61 6.29 -1.51 6.65
N VAL A 62 6.00 -0.41 5.96
CA VAL A 62 5.46 0.78 6.59
C VAL A 62 4.10 0.48 7.21
N MET A 63 3.28 -0.27 6.49
CA MET A 63 1.96 -0.64 6.99
C MET A 63 2.06 -1.43 8.29
N LYS A 64 2.94 -2.41 8.34
CA LYS A 64 3.11 -3.21 9.54
C LYS A 64 3.66 -2.41 10.71
N GLU A 65 4.50 -1.43 10.44
CA GLU A 65 5.04 -0.57 11.48
C GLU A 65 3.98 0.38 12.04
N GLN A 66 3.18 0.97 11.17
CA GLN A 66 2.17 1.94 11.57
C GLN A 66 0.88 1.27 12.03
N VAL A 67 0.53 0.15 11.42
CA VAL A 67 -0.69 -0.60 11.72
C VAL A 67 -0.33 -2.06 11.93
N PRO A 68 0.14 -2.42 13.12
CA PRO A 68 0.59 -3.80 13.39
C PRO A 68 -0.51 -4.85 13.19
N GLU A 69 -1.75 -4.42 13.16
CA GLU A 69 -2.88 -5.31 12.94
C GLU A 69 -2.89 -5.91 11.54
N ILE A 70 -2.27 -5.24 10.58
CA ILE A 70 -2.23 -5.70 9.20
C ILE A 70 -1.17 -6.79 9.05
N SER A 71 -1.55 -7.93 8.49
CA SER A 71 -0.61 -9.02 8.26
C SER A 71 -0.05 -9.04 6.83
N GLU A 72 -0.78 -8.51 5.85
CA GLU A 72 -0.26 -8.46 4.49
C GLU A 72 -0.88 -7.32 3.69
N VAL A 73 -0.20 -6.98 2.60
CA VAL A 73 -0.69 -6.01 1.62
C VAL A 73 -0.77 -6.74 0.29
N ARG A 74 -1.92 -6.66 -0.35
CA ARG A 74 -2.14 -7.31 -1.65
C ARG A 74 -2.26 -6.27 -2.74
N LEU A 75 -1.63 -6.54 -3.86
CA LEU A 75 -1.73 -5.69 -5.04
C LEU A 75 -2.88 -6.18 -5.91
N VAL A 76 -3.73 -5.27 -6.33
CA VAL A 76 -4.81 -5.57 -7.26
C VAL A 76 -4.62 -4.78 -8.53
N LYS A 77 -5.21 -5.25 -9.61
CA LYS A 77 -5.10 -4.59 -10.91
C LYS A 77 -6.24 -3.63 -11.18
#